data_6049f55a33f8e7a49e791f5773763024
#
_entry.id   6049f55a33f8e7a49e791f5773763024
#
_cell.length_a   1.000
_cell.length_b   1.000
_cell.length_c   1.000
_cell.angle_alpha   90.00
_cell.angle_beta   90.00
_cell.angle_gamma   90.00
#
_symmetry.space_group_name_H-M   'P 1'
#
loop_
_entity.id
_entity.type
_entity.pdbx_description
1 polymer ?
#
loop_
_entity_poly.entity_id
_entity_poly.type
_entity_poly.pdbx_seq_one_letter_code
_entity_poly.pdbx_strand_id
1 'polypeptide(L)'
;MQERNDVNIGETTMDATSSRNLPSQNLPSRNLRPSLGAATHFIDPANFPEPARSVVQNALARAQKALAAEFRGITAGGDAAPPDLFPIVKTGISVQPIIDAVQAFEALLTDEQQTSLNFAIDSPQWRSWQNMHCFLLRHGLLLADLSEAAREAALNILRASLSAGGYQNARNVMKLNEHAGEITRRFDEFNEWFYWISFFGRPSSTEPSGSEPWGWQIDGHHLIINCFILGDQLVMTPDFRGSEPVLAKSGKYAGTHVFAEEEALGLALMQALTPAQQKTAVIGTKIPRDVITTAQVDNIELDYAGIGYDALTPPQRELLRKLIALYVDRIRPGHAGVRMAEVLKHLSHTHFGWIGECDETSPFYYRIHSPVILIEFDHLPGIIWDNMEPTRDHIHTVVRTPNGNDYGRDLLRQHYEQHDHSDPNTPHRRGLV
;
A
#
# COMPACT_ATOMS: atom_id res chain seq x y z
N MET A 1 -38.68 -30.69 58.12
CA MET A 1 -37.31 -31.18 58.04
C MET A 1 -36.90 -31.06 56.62
N GLN A 2 -36.12 -30.05 56.34
CA GLN A 2 -35.79 -29.61 55.01
C GLN A 2 -34.26 -29.70 54.90
N GLU A 3 -33.77 -30.66 54.17
CA GLU A 3 -32.34 -30.78 53.88
C GLU A 3 -32.01 -29.91 52.66
N ARG A 4 -31.10 -28.98 52.85
CA ARG A 4 -30.49 -28.15 51.80
C ARG A 4 -29.25 -28.89 51.31
N ASN A 5 -29.20 -29.19 50.01
CA ASN A 5 -27.98 -29.63 49.34
C ASN A 5 -27.20 -28.39 48.89
N ASP A 6 -26.13 -28.11 49.57
CA ASP A 6 -25.11 -27.14 49.12
C ASP A 6 -24.25 -27.74 48.04
N VAL A 7 -24.36 -27.25 46.81
CA VAL A 7 -23.46 -27.57 45.73
C VAL A 7 -22.23 -26.67 45.84
N ASN A 8 -21.11 -27.24 46.20
CA ASN A 8 -19.82 -26.61 46.31
C ASN A 8 -19.25 -26.41 44.90
N ILE A 9 -19.24 -25.15 44.39
CA ILE A 9 -18.58 -24.78 43.15
C ILE A 9 -17.11 -24.52 43.49
N GLY A 10 -16.25 -25.46 43.14
CA GLY A 10 -14.82 -25.33 43.30
C GLY A 10 -14.29 -24.22 42.39
N GLU A 11 -13.79 -23.14 42.98
CA GLU A 11 -12.97 -22.14 42.34
C GLU A 11 -11.66 -22.81 41.88
N THR A 12 -11.55 -23.03 40.58
CA THR A 12 -10.26 -23.38 39.98
C THR A 12 -9.48 -22.07 39.76
N THR A 13 -8.64 -21.72 40.72
CA THR A 13 -7.63 -20.68 40.55
C THR A 13 -6.68 -21.09 39.42
N MET A 14 -6.79 -20.40 38.30
CA MET A 14 -5.76 -20.46 37.24
C MET A 14 -4.47 -19.87 37.78
N ASP A 15 -3.51 -20.73 37.93
CA ASP A 15 -2.14 -20.41 38.33
C ASP A 15 -1.47 -19.58 37.23
N ALA A 16 -1.31 -18.28 37.48
CA ALA A 16 -0.75 -17.30 36.57
C ALA A 16 0.80 -17.26 36.67
N THR A 17 1.45 -18.43 36.64
CA THR A 17 2.91 -18.52 36.65
C THR A 17 3.42 -19.61 35.72
N SER A 18 3.20 -19.40 34.43
CA SER A 18 4.06 -20.01 33.39
C SER A 18 4.49 -18.92 32.42
N SER A 19 5.20 -17.93 32.91
CA SER A 19 6.13 -17.19 32.06
C SER A 19 7.19 -18.17 31.57
N ARG A 20 6.92 -18.78 30.40
CA ARG A 20 7.99 -19.43 29.64
C ARG A 20 9.00 -18.33 29.37
N ASN A 21 10.09 -18.33 30.13
CA ASN A 21 11.32 -17.68 29.77
C ASN A 21 11.70 -18.20 28.39
N LEU A 22 11.28 -17.49 27.35
CA LEU A 22 11.92 -17.58 26.05
C LEU A 22 13.38 -17.25 26.35
N PRO A 23 14.34 -18.11 26.00
CA PRO A 23 15.74 -17.80 26.20
C PRO A 23 15.94 -16.41 25.56
N SER A 24 16.59 -15.50 26.32
CA SER A 24 17.14 -14.28 25.77
C SER A 24 18.03 -14.79 24.62
N GLN A 25 17.52 -14.72 23.40
CA GLN A 25 18.33 -14.99 22.25
C GLN A 25 19.38 -13.91 22.31
N ASN A 26 20.58 -14.28 22.74
CA ASN A 26 21.79 -13.59 22.37
C ASN A 26 21.74 -13.61 20.85
N LEU A 27 21.13 -12.56 20.27
CA LEU A 27 21.16 -12.33 18.85
C LEU A 27 22.63 -12.38 18.50
N PRO A 28 23.08 -13.34 17.65
CA PRO A 28 24.46 -13.39 17.25
C PRO A 28 24.82 -11.98 16.81
N SER A 29 26.07 -11.56 17.06
CA SER A 29 26.56 -10.29 16.52
C SER A 29 26.41 -10.40 15.01
N ARG A 30 25.27 -9.86 14.53
CA ARG A 30 24.91 -9.94 13.13
C ARG A 30 26.03 -9.30 12.35
N ASN A 31 26.56 -9.95 11.37
CA ASN A 31 27.22 -9.29 10.26
C ASN A 31 26.13 -8.47 9.57
N LEU A 32 25.69 -7.42 10.25
CA LEU A 32 24.69 -6.50 9.75
C LEU A 32 25.18 -6.06 8.39
N ARG A 33 24.33 -6.23 7.38
CA ARG A 33 24.58 -5.62 6.08
C ARG A 33 25.07 -4.21 6.35
N PRO A 34 26.14 -3.72 5.71
CA PRO A 34 26.67 -2.40 5.99
C PRO A 34 25.52 -1.39 5.95
N SER A 35 25.51 -0.46 6.90
CA SER A 35 24.55 0.63 6.91
C SER A 35 24.55 1.29 5.54
N LEU A 36 23.38 1.46 4.94
CA LEU A 36 23.23 2.13 3.65
C LEU A 36 23.30 3.65 3.78
N GLY A 37 23.64 4.16 4.97
CA GLY A 37 23.67 5.59 5.29
C GLY A 37 22.30 6.13 5.67
N ALA A 38 22.27 7.39 6.12
CA ALA A 38 21.03 8.02 6.55
C ALA A 38 19.98 8.03 5.44
N ALA A 39 18.80 7.50 5.76
CA ALA A 39 17.69 7.42 4.82
C ALA A 39 17.28 8.77 4.25
N THR A 40 17.63 9.87 4.88
CA THR A 40 17.30 11.25 4.54
C THR A 40 18.20 11.88 3.47
N HIS A 41 19.33 11.27 3.12
CA HIS A 41 20.26 11.84 2.16
C HIS A 41 20.26 11.06 0.85
N PHE A 42 20.47 11.76 -0.27
CA PHE A 42 20.69 11.09 -1.55
C PHE A 42 21.86 10.12 -1.41
N ILE A 43 21.58 8.87 -1.71
CA ILE A 43 22.60 7.83 -1.63
C ILE A 43 23.20 7.69 -3.02
N ASP A 44 24.44 8.18 -3.18
CA ASP A 44 25.23 7.84 -4.37
C ASP A 44 25.57 6.35 -4.32
N PRO A 45 25.08 5.55 -5.28
CA PRO A 45 25.40 4.13 -5.35
C PRO A 45 26.92 3.84 -5.30
N ALA A 46 27.77 4.79 -5.74
CA ALA A 46 29.23 4.64 -5.69
C ALA A 46 29.78 4.55 -4.25
N ASN A 47 29.07 5.07 -3.27
CA ASN A 47 29.49 5.06 -1.88
C ASN A 47 29.23 3.73 -1.14
N PHE A 48 28.54 2.79 -1.78
CA PHE A 48 28.31 1.48 -1.17
C PHE A 48 29.49 0.54 -1.37
N PRO A 49 29.84 -0.28 -0.37
CA PRO A 49 30.76 -1.40 -0.56
C PRO A 49 30.08 -2.49 -1.40
N GLU A 50 30.90 -3.32 -2.09
CA GLU A 50 30.40 -4.54 -2.71
C GLU A 50 29.99 -5.59 -1.66
N PRO A 51 28.91 -6.41 -1.88
CA PRO A 51 28.07 -6.46 -3.11
C PRO A 51 26.90 -5.46 -3.11
N ALA A 52 26.70 -4.66 -2.06
CA ALA A 52 25.55 -3.75 -1.92
C ALA A 52 25.51 -2.72 -3.07
N ARG A 53 26.67 -2.22 -3.51
CA ARG A 53 26.78 -1.28 -4.63
C ARG A 53 26.11 -1.83 -5.89
N SER A 54 26.48 -3.06 -6.30
CA SER A 54 25.90 -3.69 -7.48
C SER A 54 24.40 -3.89 -7.36
N VAL A 55 23.87 -4.24 -6.18
CA VAL A 55 22.45 -4.41 -5.95
C VAL A 55 21.72 -3.07 -6.12
N VAL A 56 22.22 -2.00 -5.52
CA VAL A 56 21.63 -0.65 -5.58
C VAL A 56 21.70 -0.10 -7.02
N GLN A 57 22.83 -0.21 -7.69
CA GLN A 57 22.99 0.24 -9.08
C GLN A 57 22.03 -0.50 -10.02
N ASN A 58 21.88 -1.82 -9.86
CA ASN A 58 20.96 -2.61 -10.67
C ASN A 58 19.50 -2.25 -10.39
N ALA A 59 19.14 -1.97 -9.13
CA ALA A 59 17.79 -1.52 -8.76
C ALA A 59 17.49 -0.16 -9.41
N LEU A 60 18.41 0.80 -9.31
CA LEU A 60 18.27 2.12 -9.92
C LEU A 60 18.16 2.04 -11.44
N ALA A 61 19.00 1.25 -12.10
CA ALA A 61 18.96 1.07 -13.56
C ALA A 61 17.61 0.46 -14.02
N ARG A 62 17.09 -0.53 -13.29
CA ARG A 62 15.75 -1.11 -13.56
C ARG A 62 14.65 -0.07 -13.40
N ALA A 63 14.71 0.70 -12.32
CA ALA A 63 13.73 1.75 -12.07
C ALA A 63 13.74 2.82 -13.17
N GLN A 64 14.92 3.32 -13.55
CA GLN A 64 15.07 4.30 -14.62
C GLN A 64 14.53 3.77 -15.95
N LYS A 65 14.82 2.50 -16.29
CA LYS A 65 14.28 1.86 -17.49
C LYS A 65 12.76 1.77 -17.47
N ALA A 66 12.17 1.38 -16.33
CA ALA A 66 10.72 1.28 -16.20
C ALA A 66 10.03 2.66 -16.28
N LEU A 67 10.62 3.69 -15.66
CA LEU A 67 10.11 5.05 -15.69
C LEU A 67 10.21 5.70 -17.08
N ALA A 68 11.22 5.34 -17.87
CA ALA A 68 11.36 5.82 -19.24
C ALA A 68 10.38 5.17 -20.23
N ALA A 69 9.78 4.03 -19.86
CA ALA A 69 8.78 3.37 -20.66
C ALA A 69 7.41 4.07 -20.54
N GLU A 70 6.70 4.16 -21.66
CA GLU A 70 5.31 4.63 -21.65
C GLU A 70 4.46 3.78 -20.70
N PHE A 71 3.60 4.42 -19.92
CA PHE A 71 2.71 3.72 -19.01
C PHE A 71 1.58 3.05 -19.78
N ARG A 72 1.38 1.76 -19.56
CA ARG A 72 0.28 0.96 -20.12
C ARG A 72 -0.60 0.33 -19.06
N GLY A 73 -0.06 0.18 -17.84
CA GLY A 73 -0.72 -0.51 -16.75
C GLY A 73 -0.52 -2.02 -16.77
N ILE A 74 -1.13 -2.67 -15.79
CA ILE A 74 -1.18 -4.13 -15.67
C ILE A 74 -2.34 -4.62 -16.55
N THR A 75 -2.09 -5.52 -17.48
CA THR A 75 -3.08 -6.08 -18.40
C THR A 75 -3.14 -7.59 -18.31
N ALA A 76 -4.24 -8.20 -18.74
CA ALA A 76 -4.36 -9.65 -18.82
C ALA A 76 -4.52 -10.09 -20.28
N GLY A 77 -3.73 -11.09 -20.70
CA GLY A 77 -3.94 -11.82 -21.97
C GLY A 77 -3.75 -11.05 -23.26
N GLY A 78 -3.00 -9.94 -23.27
CA GLY A 78 -2.68 -9.20 -24.50
C GLY A 78 -3.86 -8.51 -25.19
N ASP A 79 -5.07 -8.65 -24.70
CA ASP A 79 -6.24 -7.96 -25.21
C ASP A 79 -6.28 -6.52 -24.73
N ALA A 80 -6.76 -5.62 -25.57
CA ALA A 80 -7.05 -4.25 -25.15
C ALA A 80 -8.07 -4.28 -24.01
N ALA A 81 -7.88 -3.41 -23.00
CA ALA A 81 -8.88 -3.23 -21.96
C ALA A 81 -10.28 -3.00 -22.57
N PRO A 82 -11.34 -3.57 -21.99
CA PRO A 82 -12.68 -3.24 -22.44
C PRO A 82 -12.86 -1.72 -22.49
N PRO A 83 -13.43 -1.18 -23.56
CA PRO A 83 -13.75 0.25 -23.61
C PRO A 83 -14.70 0.60 -22.45
N ASP A 84 -14.62 1.83 -21.95
CA ASP A 84 -15.46 2.36 -20.89
C ASP A 84 -15.40 1.62 -19.53
N LEU A 85 -14.27 0.97 -19.24
CA LEU A 85 -14.07 0.26 -17.99
C LEU A 85 -14.10 1.22 -16.78
N PHE A 86 -13.54 2.43 -16.95
CA PHE A 86 -13.46 3.48 -15.94
C PHE A 86 -14.06 4.80 -16.44
N PRO A 87 -15.40 4.90 -16.56
CA PRO A 87 -16.02 6.13 -17.08
C PRO A 87 -15.81 7.29 -16.11
N ILE A 88 -15.64 8.50 -16.63
CA ILE A 88 -15.74 9.71 -15.82
C ILE A 88 -17.21 9.86 -15.39
N VAL A 89 -17.43 9.83 -14.08
CA VAL A 89 -18.78 9.92 -13.49
C VAL A 89 -18.80 10.94 -12.36
N LYS A 90 -19.97 11.56 -12.16
CA LYS A 90 -20.22 12.36 -10.98
C LYS A 90 -20.67 11.44 -9.84
N THR A 91 -19.84 11.34 -8.81
CA THR A 91 -20.08 10.43 -7.66
C THR A 91 -21.03 11.04 -6.63
N GLY A 92 -21.10 12.36 -6.54
CA GLY A 92 -21.80 13.10 -5.50
C GLY A 92 -21.09 13.09 -4.14
N ILE A 93 -19.87 12.56 -4.06
CA ILE A 93 -19.08 12.49 -2.82
C ILE A 93 -18.10 13.66 -2.76
N SER A 94 -18.25 14.53 -1.78
CA SER A 94 -17.42 15.73 -1.66
C SER A 94 -15.96 15.41 -1.38
N VAL A 95 -15.04 15.98 -2.17
CA VAL A 95 -13.59 16.00 -1.95
C VAL A 95 -13.13 17.23 -1.17
N GLN A 96 -14.04 18.15 -0.81
CA GLN A 96 -13.72 19.40 -0.12
C GLN A 96 -12.88 19.20 1.15
N PRO A 97 -13.15 18.20 2.02
CA PRO A 97 -12.30 17.98 3.19
C PRO A 97 -10.84 17.65 2.86
N ILE A 98 -10.57 17.05 1.69
CA ILE A 98 -9.20 16.79 1.24
C ILE A 98 -8.56 18.10 0.76
N ILE A 99 -9.31 18.91 -0.01
CA ILE A 99 -8.88 20.24 -0.46
C ILE A 99 -8.55 21.15 0.73
N ASP A 100 -9.42 21.21 1.72
CA ASP A 100 -9.23 22.03 2.93
C ASP A 100 -7.94 21.59 3.68
N ALA A 101 -7.70 20.28 3.79
CA ALA A 101 -6.50 19.75 4.43
C ALA A 101 -5.22 20.08 3.64
N VAL A 102 -5.25 20.02 2.30
CA VAL A 102 -4.14 20.40 1.43
C VAL A 102 -3.83 21.88 1.59
N GLN A 103 -4.84 22.76 1.52
CA GLN A 103 -4.66 24.20 1.68
C GLN A 103 -4.11 24.57 3.07
N ALA A 104 -4.60 23.90 4.13
CA ALA A 104 -4.09 24.11 5.48
C ALA A 104 -2.62 23.68 5.62
N PHE A 105 -2.21 22.62 4.93
CA PHE A 105 -0.82 22.19 4.89
C PHE A 105 0.06 23.19 4.11
N GLU A 106 -0.33 23.57 2.89
CA GLU A 106 0.43 24.52 2.06
C GLU A 106 0.63 25.88 2.76
N ALA A 107 -0.34 26.34 3.54
CA ALA A 107 -0.25 27.59 4.30
C ALA A 107 0.86 27.61 5.37
N LEU A 108 1.39 26.45 5.76
CA LEU A 108 2.48 26.31 6.74
C LEU A 108 3.86 26.18 6.10
N LEU A 109 3.93 26.13 4.78
CA LEU A 109 5.17 25.89 4.03
C LEU A 109 5.79 27.18 3.52
N THR A 110 7.13 27.18 3.43
CA THR A 110 7.87 28.22 2.72
C THR A 110 7.70 28.10 1.20
N ASP A 111 7.99 29.16 0.45
CA ASP A 111 7.93 29.15 -1.02
C ASP A 111 8.85 28.06 -1.63
N GLU A 112 10.01 27.84 -1.03
CA GLU A 112 10.95 26.78 -1.45
C GLU A 112 10.34 25.38 -1.23
N GLN A 113 9.71 25.16 -0.06
CA GLN A 113 9.02 23.90 0.23
C GLN A 113 7.84 23.69 -0.72
N GLN A 114 7.04 24.72 -0.99
CA GLN A 114 5.94 24.62 -1.94
C GLN A 114 6.43 24.28 -3.36
N THR A 115 7.57 24.83 -3.78
CA THR A 115 8.18 24.49 -5.08
C THR A 115 8.62 23.03 -5.14
N SER A 116 9.24 22.52 -4.07
CA SER A 116 9.71 21.13 -3.97
C SER A 116 8.58 20.11 -3.85
N LEU A 117 7.42 20.53 -3.36
CA LEU A 117 6.23 19.68 -3.13
C LEU A 117 5.46 19.40 -4.42
N ASN A 118 5.41 20.34 -5.36
CA ASN A 118 4.45 20.38 -6.46
C ASN A 118 5.04 19.92 -7.78
N PHE A 119 4.34 19.01 -8.45
CA PHE A 119 4.66 18.43 -9.76
C PHE A 119 3.50 18.62 -10.75
N ALA A 120 3.78 18.54 -12.04
CA ALA A 120 2.72 18.47 -13.05
C ALA A 120 1.88 17.22 -12.87
N ILE A 121 0.59 17.28 -13.24
CA ILE A 121 -0.36 16.16 -13.06
C ILE A 121 0.07 14.90 -13.83
N ASP A 122 0.69 15.05 -14.96
CA ASP A 122 1.20 13.98 -15.82
C ASP A 122 2.65 13.57 -15.51
N SER A 123 3.24 14.16 -14.48
CA SER A 123 4.62 13.94 -14.07
C SER A 123 4.98 12.45 -13.91
N PRO A 124 6.17 12.02 -14.38
CA PRO A 124 6.65 10.66 -14.16
C PRO A 124 6.90 10.31 -12.70
N GLN A 125 7.03 11.30 -11.82
CA GLN A 125 7.23 11.12 -10.38
C GLN A 125 6.11 10.31 -9.72
N TRP A 126 4.88 10.30 -10.24
CA TRP A 126 3.84 9.39 -9.81
C TRP A 126 4.31 7.94 -9.72
N ARG A 127 5.17 7.50 -10.64
CA ARG A 127 5.67 6.13 -10.78
C ARG A 127 7.00 5.89 -10.07
N SER A 128 7.62 6.93 -9.49
CA SER A 128 8.95 6.86 -8.88
C SER A 128 8.95 6.36 -7.43
N TRP A 129 7.79 6.00 -6.88
CA TRP A 129 7.72 5.49 -5.51
C TRP A 129 8.53 4.22 -5.29
N GLN A 130 8.96 4.01 -4.05
CA GLN A 130 9.79 2.86 -3.69
C GLN A 130 9.45 2.33 -2.30
N ASN A 131 9.42 1.00 -2.19
CA ASN A 131 9.26 0.30 -0.93
C ASN A 131 10.60 0.11 -0.16
N MET A 132 11.73 0.54 -0.68
CA MET A 132 13.04 0.31 -0.07
C MET A 132 13.36 1.34 1.02
N HIS A 133 13.94 0.90 2.15
CA HIS A 133 14.38 1.79 3.22
C HIS A 133 15.52 2.73 2.81
N CYS A 134 16.33 2.36 1.82
CA CYS A 134 17.45 3.17 1.34
C CYS A 134 17.05 4.27 0.34
N PHE A 135 15.80 4.37 -0.03
CA PHE A 135 15.20 5.43 -0.86
C PHE A 135 16.08 6.02 -1.99
N LEU A 136 15.99 5.46 -3.16
CA LEU A 136 16.83 5.85 -4.31
C LEU A 136 16.20 6.95 -5.19
N LEU A 137 14.88 7.03 -5.22
CA LEU A 137 14.12 7.91 -6.13
C LEU A 137 13.19 8.82 -5.32
N ARG A 138 13.76 9.83 -4.65
CA ARG A 138 12.99 10.68 -3.76
C ARG A 138 12.48 11.91 -4.45
N HIS A 139 11.31 12.35 -4.04
CA HIS A 139 10.70 13.59 -4.47
C HIS A 139 9.72 14.09 -3.40
N GLY A 140 9.34 15.36 -3.47
CA GLY A 140 8.47 15.98 -2.47
C GLY A 140 9.18 16.38 -1.18
N LEU A 141 8.41 16.54 -0.11
CA LEU A 141 8.89 16.98 1.21
C LEU A 141 8.97 15.81 2.19
N LEU A 142 10.14 15.66 2.83
CA LEU A 142 10.34 14.69 3.89
C LEU A 142 9.62 15.15 5.16
N LEU A 143 8.76 14.31 5.73
CA LEU A 143 8.01 14.64 6.96
C LEU A 143 8.94 14.90 8.15
N ALA A 144 10.10 14.25 8.21
CA ALA A 144 11.08 14.47 9.28
C ALA A 144 11.64 15.90 9.29
N ASP A 145 11.72 16.57 8.14
CA ASP A 145 12.27 17.93 8.00
C ASP A 145 11.20 19.01 8.24
N LEU A 146 9.93 18.64 8.37
CA LEU A 146 8.84 19.56 8.62
C LEU A 146 8.71 19.93 10.11
N SER A 147 8.20 21.12 10.37
CA SER A 147 7.76 21.48 11.71
C SER A 147 6.67 20.53 12.20
N GLU A 148 6.48 20.40 13.52
CA GLU A 148 5.43 19.56 14.08
C GLU A 148 4.04 19.94 13.54
N ALA A 149 3.76 21.25 13.43
CA ALA A 149 2.50 21.75 12.89
C ALA A 149 2.29 21.36 11.41
N ALA A 150 3.31 21.51 10.57
CA ALA A 150 3.26 21.14 9.15
C ALA A 150 3.14 19.60 8.99
N ARG A 151 3.84 18.84 9.83
CA ARG A 151 3.74 17.36 9.84
C ARG A 151 2.33 16.88 10.20
N GLU A 152 1.72 17.47 11.23
CA GLU A 152 0.35 17.15 11.62
C GLU A 152 -0.66 17.56 10.51
N ALA A 153 -0.44 18.70 9.85
CA ALA A 153 -1.24 19.11 8.70
C ALA A 153 -1.11 18.14 7.52
N ALA A 154 0.10 17.63 7.23
CA ALA A 154 0.29 16.57 6.24
C ALA A 154 -0.48 15.29 6.61
N LEU A 155 -0.47 14.88 7.88
CA LEU A 155 -1.27 13.75 8.35
C LEU A 155 -2.77 13.98 8.25
N ASN A 156 -3.24 15.23 8.30
CA ASN A 156 -4.65 15.56 8.12
C ASN A 156 -5.12 15.34 6.68
N ILE A 157 -4.23 15.42 5.67
CA ILE A 157 -4.54 15.03 4.29
C ILE A 157 -4.87 13.53 4.23
N LEU A 158 -4.08 12.69 4.91
CA LEU A 158 -4.35 11.26 5.00
C LEU A 158 -5.68 11.00 5.74
N ARG A 159 -5.94 11.69 6.86
CA ARG A 159 -7.22 11.57 7.59
C ARG A 159 -8.43 11.96 6.75
N ALA A 160 -8.29 12.98 5.92
CA ALA A 160 -9.37 13.44 5.05
C ALA A 160 -9.62 12.46 3.88
N SER A 161 -8.63 11.70 3.46
CA SER A 161 -8.67 10.81 2.30
C SER A 161 -8.97 9.36 2.65
N LEU A 162 -8.63 8.93 3.86
CA LEU A 162 -8.76 7.55 4.33
C LEU A 162 -9.93 7.38 5.30
N SER A 163 -10.38 6.15 5.49
CA SER A 163 -11.22 5.80 6.62
C SER A 163 -10.43 5.85 7.94
N ALA A 164 -11.11 5.84 9.07
CA ALA A 164 -10.44 5.76 10.36
C ALA A 164 -9.51 4.55 10.46
N GLY A 165 -9.96 3.38 9.99
CA GLY A 165 -9.16 2.16 9.93
C GLY A 165 -7.98 2.27 8.95
N GLY A 166 -8.22 2.81 7.75
CA GLY A 166 -7.19 3.03 6.73
C GLY A 166 -6.10 4.00 7.19
N TYR A 167 -6.48 5.10 7.88
CA TYR A 167 -5.55 6.02 8.50
C TYR A 167 -4.76 5.36 9.64
N GLN A 168 -5.46 4.63 10.53
CA GLN A 168 -4.79 3.95 11.64
C GLN A 168 -3.79 2.91 11.14
N ASN A 169 -4.13 2.14 10.10
CA ASN A 169 -3.23 1.18 9.47
C ASN A 169 -1.98 1.90 8.90
N ALA A 170 -2.15 2.98 8.14
CA ALA A 170 -1.03 3.77 7.62
C ALA A 170 -0.11 4.29 8.75
N ARG A 171 -0.69 4.85 9.81
CA ARG A 171 0.07 5.30 10.99
C ARG A 171 0.76 4.16 11.73
N ASN A 172 0.15 2.99 11.79
CA ASN A 172 0.75 1.82 12.41
C ASN A 172 1.97 1.31 11.61
N VAL A 173 1.90 1.33 10.27
CA VAL A 173 3.07 1.03 9.42
C VAL A 173 4.22 1.99 9.72
N MET A 174 3.96 3.30 9.79
CA MET A 174 4.98 4.31 10.14
C MET A 174 5.59 4.04 11.53
N LYS A 175 4.78 3.69 12.53
CA LYS A 175 5.23 3.36 13.90
C LYS A 175 6.07 2.07 13.93
N LEU A 176 5.72 1.08 13.14
CA LEU A 176 6.49 -0.16 13.02
C LEU A 176 7.82 0.06 12.31
N ASN A 177 7.90 1.04 11.41
CA ASN A 177 9.19 1.46 10.84
C ASN A 177 10.12 2.07 11.91
N GLU A 178 9.60 2.84 12.86
CA GLU A 178 10.39 3.27 14.05
C GLU A 178 10.82 2.07 14.89
N HIS A 179 9.91 1.10 15.11
CA HIS A 179 10.22 -0.11 15.87
C HIS A 179 11.30 -0.97 15.17
N ALA A 180 11.32 -1.01 13.85
CA ALA A 180 12.42 -1.60 13.09
C ALA A 180 13.77 -0.90 13.41
N GLY A 181 13.75 0.43 13.56
CA GLY A 181 14.89 1.21 14.04
C GLY A 181 15.34 0.81 15.46
N GLU A 182 14.39 0.59 16.38
CA GLU A 182 14.69 0.10 17.74
C GLU A 182 15.35 -1.28 17.73
N ILE A 183 14.83 -2.22 16.92
CA ILE A 183 15.38 -3.59 16.80
C ILE A 183 16.79 -3.58 16.21
N THR A 184 16.99 -2.84 15.14
CA THR A 184 18.25 -2.81 14.39
C THR A 184 19.27 -1.83 14.95
N ARG A 185 18.81 -0.88 15.78
CA ARG A 185 19.54 0.30 16.25
C ARG A 185 20.01 1.22 15.10
N ARG A 186 19.22 1.30 14.03
CA ARG A 186 19.47 2.08 12.83
C ARG A 186 18.38 3.12 12.64
N PHE A 187 18.30 4.10 13.54
CA PHE A 187 17.32 5.17 13.48
C PHE A 187 17.58 6.17 12.33
N ASP A 188 18.73 6.10 11.71
CA ASP A 188 19.08 6.82 10.48
C ASP A 188 18.55 6.14 9.21
N GLU A 189 18.18 4.86 9.28
CA GLU A 189 17.57 4.10 8.19
C GLU A 189 16.06 3.90 8.40
N PHE A 190 15.62 3.71 9.64
CA PHE A 190 14.24 3.38 10.00
C PHE A 190 13.70 4.38 11.03
N ASN A 191 12.71 5.15 10.64
CA ASN A 191 12.09 6.16 11.49
C ASN A 191 10.63 6.38 11.13
N GLU A 192 9.81 6.74 12.12
CA GLU A 192 8.37 7.03 11.96
C GLU A 192 8.09 8.14 10.94
N TRP A 193 9.05 9.04 10.68
CA TRP A 193 8.87 10.23 9.86
C TRP A 193 9.64 10.21 8.54
N PHE A 194 10.24 9.11 8.16
CA PHE A 194 10.96 8.98 6.88
C PHE A 194 10.00 8.63 5.74
N TYR A 195 9.08 9.57 5.49
CA TYR A 195 8.09 9.52 4.42
C TYR A 195 8.06 10.85 3.70
N TRP A 196 7.88 10.83 2.39
CA TRP A 196 7.83 12.02 1.54
C TRP A 196 6.39 12.24 1.09
N ILE A 197 5.95 13.50 1.12
CA ILE A 197 4.67 13.90 0.57
C ILE A 197 4.89 14.74 -0.68
N SER A 198 4.11 14.47 -1.74
CA SER A 198 4.16 15.17 -3.02
C SER A 198 2.76 15.46 -3.53
N PHE A 199 2.61 16.60 -4.25
CA PHE A 199 1.38 16.95 -4.92
C PHE A 199 1.57 16.97 -6.44
N PHE A 200 0.51 16.62 -7.16
CA PHE A 200 0.48 16.54 -8.62
C PHE A 200 -0.73 17.33 -9.14
N GLY A 201 -0.50 18.34 -9.96
CA GLY A 201 -1.54 19.33 -10.22
C GLY A 201 -1.90 20.10 -8.96
N ARG A 202 -2.99 20.86 -9.01
CA ARG A 202 -3.50 21.60 -7.85
C ARG A 202 -5.02 21.62 -7.83
N PRO A 203 -5.65 21.51 -6.65
CA PRO A 203 -7.08 21.74 -6.56
C PRO A 203 -7.39 23.18 -6.98
N SER A 204 -8.35 23.38 -7.89
CA SER A 204 -8.82 24.70 -8.27
C SER A 204 -9.58 25.35 -7.12
N SER A 205 -9.22 26.58 -6.77
CA SER A 205 -9.93 27.39 -5.78
C SER A 205 -11.06 28.25 -6.38
N THR A 206 -11.13 28.34 -7.71
CA THR A 206 -11.99 29.31 -8.42
C THR A 206 -13.11 28.68 -9.25
N GLU A 207 -12.97 27.39 -9.59
CA GLU A 207 -14.00 26.64 -10.30
C GLU A 207 -14.81 25.80 -9.29
N PRO A 208 -16.10 25.49 -9.62
CA PRO A 208 -16.83 24.51 -8.81
C PRO A 208 -15.95 23.27 -8.67
N SER A 209 -15.69 22.85 -7.45
CA SER A 209 -14.77 21.75 -7.11
C SER A 209 -14.82 20.65 -8.15
N GLY A 210 -13.77 20.57 -8.99
CA GLY A 210 -13.61 19.37 -9.74
C GLY A 210 -13.37 19.39 -11.24
N SER A 211 -13.12 20.53 -11.89
CA SER A 211 -12.81 20.47 -13.32
C SER A 211 -11.37 20.04 -13.61
N GLU A 212 -10.45 20.34 -12.70
CA GLU A 212 -9.02 20.12 -12.90
C GLU A 212 -8.53 18.87 -12.17
N PRO A 213 -7.79 17.98 -12.87
CA PRO A 213 -7.19 16.81 -12.24
C PRO A 213 -6.05 17.20 -11.32
N TRP A 214 -6.02 16.60 -10.15
CA TRP A 214 -4.94 16.79 -9.18
C TRP A 214 -4.79 15.56 -8.30
N GLY A 215 -3.79 15.55 -7.42
CA GLY A 215 -3.64 14.47 -6.46
C GLY A 215 -2.45 14.62 -5.56
N TRP A 216 -2.25 13.62 -4.71
CA TRP A 216 -1.14 13.58 -3.77
C TRP A 216 -0.60 12.15 -3.64
N GLN A 217 0.64 12.08 -3.19
CA GLN A 217 1.31 10.82 -2.89
C GLN A 217 2.03 10.94 -1.56
N ILE A 218 1.98 9.88 -0.75
CA ILE A 218 2.95 9.64 0.30
C ILE A 218 3.81 8.44 -0.08
N ASP A 219 5.11 8.53 0.10
CA ASP A 219 6.09 7.51 -0.30
C ASP A 219 7.13 7.33 0.81
N GLY A 220 7.36 6.10 1.20
CA GLY A 220 8.38 5.72 2.16
C GLY A 220 8.43 4.22 2.40
N HIS A 221 9.32 3.80 3.29
CA HIS A 221 9.47 2.37 3.58
C HIS A 221 8.15 1.76 4.05
N HIS A 222 7.66 0.77 3.31
CA HIS A 222 6.44 0.03 3.58
C HIS A 222 5.11 0.82 3.51
N LEU A 223 5.11 2.09 3.10
CA LEU A 223 3.87 2.86 2.95
C LEU A 223 3.93 3.77 1.74
N ILE A 224 3.17 3.42 0.72
CA ILE A 224 2.96 4.24 -0.47
C ILE A 224 1.46 4.35 -0.72
N ILE A 225 0.95 5.56 -0.77
CA ILE A 225 -0.44 5.83 -1.13
C ILE A 225 -0.45 6.88 -2.24
N ASN A 226 -1.04 6.52 -3.36
CA ASN A 226 -1.31 7.43 -4.47
C ASN A 226 -2.79 7.79 -4.47
N CYS A 227 -3.11 9.06 -4.53
CA CYS A 227 -4.49 9.54 -4.55
C CYS A 227 -4.65 10.54 -5.70
N PHE A 228 -5.25 10.11 -6.80
CA PHE A 228 -5.65 10.94 -7.93
C PHE A 228 -7.12 11.34 -7.78
N ILE A 229 -7.44 12.59 -8.12
CA ILE A 229 -8.78 13.18 -8.00
C ILE A 229 -9.11 13.90 -9.31
N LEU A 230 -10.26 13.57 -9.88
CA LEU A 230 -10.87 14.28 -10.99
C LEU A 230 -12.34 14.56 -10.67
N GLY A 231 -12.66 15.82 -10.51
CA GLY A 231 -13.99 16.16 -10.03
C GLY A 231 -14.20 15.72 -8.59
N ASP A 232 -15.25 14.94 -8.42
CA ASP A 232 -15.56 14.25 -7.17
C ASP A 232 -15.22 12.75 -7.20
N GLN A 233 -14.52 12.31 -8.25
CA GLN A 233 -14.08 10.94 -8.45
C GLN A 233 -12.64 10.76 -7.97
N LEU A 234 -12.37 9.64 -7.29
CA LEU A 234 -11.09 9.38 -6.64
C LEU A 234 -10.54 8.00 -7.07
N VAL A 235 -9.26 7.95 -7.44
CA VAL A 235 -8.51 6.71 -7.66
C VAL A 235 -7.35 6.66 -6.66
N MET A 236 -7.36 5.67 -5.77
CA MET A 236 -6.33 5.53 -4.74
C MET A 236 -5.49 4.27 -4.99
N THR A 237 -4.83 4.24 -6.13
CA THR A 237 -3.92 3.16 -6.52
C THR A 237 -2.75 3.69 -7.36
N PRO A 238 -1.58 3.04 -7.23
CA PRO A 238 -1.24 1.96 -6.30
C PRO A 238 -1.33 2.36 -4.81
N ASP A 239 -1.88 1.47 -3.97
CA ASP A 239 -1.75 1.54 -2.50
C ASP A 239 -0.89 0.35 -2.07
N PHE A 240 0.38 0.61 -1.72
CA PHE A 240 1.31 -0.40 -1.23
C PHE A 240 1.50 -0.22 0.27
N ARG A 241 1.36 -1.31 1.01
CA ARG A 241 1.60 -1.32 2.45
C ARG A 241 2.33 -2.60 2.85
N GLY A 242 3.29 -2.46 3.74
CA GLY A 242 4.04 -3.57 4.29
C GLY A 242 4.46 -3.33 5.72
N SER A 243 5.13 -4.30 6.31
CA SER A 243 5.80 -4.14 7.61
C SER A 243 6.74 -5.30 7.89
N GLU A 244 7.88 -5.01 8.48
CA GLU A 244 8.77 -5.94 9.15
C GLU A 244 9.34 -5.24 10.40
N PRO A 245 8.98 -5.70 11.62
CA PRO A 245 7.98 -6.74 11.93
C PRO A 245 6.54 -6.24 11.76
N VAL A 246 5.57 -7.16 11.71
CA VAL A 246 4.13 -6.81 11.67
C VAL A 246 3.55 -6.52 13.05
N LEU A 247 4.27 -6.87 14.12
CA LEU A 247 3.88 -6.68 15.51
C LEU A 247 5.05 -6.14 16.34
N ALA A 248 4.87 -4.97 16.95
CA ALA A 248 5.80 -4.46 17.96
C ALA A 248 5.57 -5.17 19.29
N LYS A 249 6.44 -6.11 19.63
CA LYS A 249 6.39 -6.87 20.91
C LYS A 249 6.94 -6.08 22.11
N SER A 250 7.62 -4.96 21.88
CA SER A 250 8.27 -4.10 22.89
C SER A 250 8.49 -2.69 22.35
N GLY A 251 9.17 -1.83 23.10
CA GLY A 251 9.58 -0.50 22.68
C GLY A 251 8.48 0.56 22.75
N LYS A 252 8.71 1.70 22.11
CA LYS A 252 7.83 2.89 22.11
C LYS A 252 6.41 2.56 21.64
N TYR A 253 6.27 1.65 20.69
CA TYR A 253 5.02 1.31 20.06
C TYR A 253 4.54 -0.12 20.33
N ALA A 254 4.93 -0.68 21.50
CA ALA A 254 4.50 -2.02 21.91
C ALA A 254 2.98 -2.21 21.76
N GLY A 255 2.57 -3.36 21.18
CA GLY A 255 1.18 -3.68 20.90
C GLY A 255 0.68 -3.21 19.52
N THR A 256 1.46 -2.39 18.78
CA THR A 256 1.09 -2.02 17.40
C THR A 256 1.16 -3.24 16.51
N HIS A 257 0.06 -3.53 15.79
CA HIS A 257 -0.07 -4.68 14.89
C HIS A 257 -0.73 -4.25 13.58
N VAL A 258 -0.31 -4.84 12.46
CA VAL A 258 -0.88 -4.63 11.12
C VAL A 258 -1.09 -5.96 10.40
N PHE A 259 -2.01 -5.99 9.45
CA PHE A 259 -2.31 -7.09 8.51
C PHE A 259 -2.88 -8.39 9.13
N ALA A 260 -3.23 -8.41 10.42
CA ALA A 260 -3.76 -9.61 11.07
C ALA A 260 -5.08 -10.10 10.45
N GLU A 261 -5.96 -9.17 10.05
CA GLU A 261 -7.25 -9.49 9.45
C GLU A 261 -7.09 -9.94 8.00
N GLU A 262 -6.24 -9.28 7.22
CA GLU A 262 -5.92 -9.65 5.83
C GLU A 262 -5.30 -11.06 5.75
N GLU A 263 -4.38 -11.34 6.66
CA GLU A 263 -3.73 -12.64 6.79
C GLU A 263 -4.75 -13.73 7.19
N ALA A 264 -5.50 -13.50 8.26
CA ALA A 264 -6.48 -14.48 8.77
C ALA A 264 -7.60 -14.76 7.75
N LEU A 265 -8.12 -13.71 7.09
CA LEU A 265 -9.24 -13.88 6.17
C LEU A 265 -8.80 -14.50 4.84
N GLY A 266 -7.57 -14.19 4.36
CA GLY A 266 -6.97 -14.87 3.22
C GLY A 266 -6.81 -16.37 3.45
N LEU A 267 -6.27 -16.76 4.60
CA LEU A 267 -6.13 -18.16 4.99
C LEU A 267 -7.50 -18.84 5.17
N ALA A 268 -8.45 -18.18 5.84
CA ALA A 268 -9.80 -18.72 6.04
C ALA A 268 -10.53 -18.99 4.71
N LEU A 269 -10.38 -18.10 3.71
CA LEU A 269 -10.93 -18.33 2.38
C LEU A 269 -10.32 -19.57 1.75
N MET A 270 -9.00 -19.72 1.77
CA MET A 270 -8.32 -20.90 1.19
C MET A 270 -8.71 -22.19 1.92
N GLN A 271 -8.80 -22.18 3.23
CA GLN A 271 -9.22 -23.34 4.04
C GLN A 271 -10.70 -23.70 3.82
N ALA A 272 -11.56 -22.75 3.48
CA ALA A 272 -12.98 -22.99 3.16
C ALA A 272 -13.19 -23.66 1.79
N LEU A 273 -12.17 -23.71 0.93
CA LEU A 273 -12.25 -24.36 -0.37
C LEU A 273 -12.18 -25.88 -0.24
N THR A 274 -12.95 -26.58 -1.07
CA THR A 274 -12.81 -28.04 -1.21
C THR A 274 -11.43 -28.40 -1.81
N PRO A 275 -10.91 -29.61 -1.64
CA PRO A 275 -9.62 -30.02 -2.23
C PRO A 275 -9.54 -29.79 -3.75
N ALA A 276 -10.64 -29.96 -4.47
CA ALA A 276 -10.70 -29.68 -5.91
C ALA A 276 -10.59 -28.18 -6.21
N GLN A 277 -11.27 -27.34 -5.42
CA GLN A 277 -11.20 -25.89 -5.54
C GLN A 277 -9.82 -25.36 -5.13
N GLN A 278 -9.21 -25.91 -4.06
CA GLN A 278 -7.85 -25.55 -3.64
C GLN A 278 -6.84 -25.82 -4.76
N LYS A 279 -6.93 -26.98 -5.41
CA LYS A 279 -6.08 -27.31 -6.57
C LYS A 279 -6.22 -26.27 -7.70
N THR A 280 -7.43 -25.76 -7.93
CA THR A 280 -7.67 -24.71 -8.93
C THR A 280 -7.14 -23.33 -8.46
N ALA A 281 -7.24 -23.03 -7.17
CA ALA A 281 -6.77 -21.79 -6.59
C ALA A 281 -5.23 -21.69 -6.57
N VAL A 282 -4.50 -22.81 -6.50
CA VAL A 282 -3.03 -22.82 -6.49
C VAL A 282 -2.49 -22.39 -7.84
N ILE A 283 -1.75 -21.28 -7.86
CA ILE A 283 -1.21 -20.63 -9.08
C ILE A 283 0.31 -20.74 -9.18
N GLY A 284 0.96 -21.38 -8.24
CA GLY A 284 2.41 -21.59 -8.23
C GLY A 284 2.86 -22.46 -7.09
N THR A 285 4.14 -22.82 -7.09
CA THR A 285 4.76 -23.71 -6.08
C THR A 285 5.80 -23.02 -5.21
N LYS A 286 6.16 -21.77 -5.54
CA LYS A 286 7.15 -20.99 -4.82
C LYS A 286 6.60 -19.60 -4.55
N ILE A 287 6.59 -19.21 -3.28
CA ILE A 287 6.21 -17.88 -2.84
C ILE A 287 7.14 -16.86 -3.51
N PRO A 288 6.62 -15.77 -4.10
CA PRO A 288 7.42 -14.71 -4.67
C PRO A 288 8.38 -14.10 -3.62
N ARG A 289 9.37 -13.35 -4.07
CA ARG A 289 10.25 -12.62 -3.14
C ARG A 289 9.74 -11.22 -2.80
N ASP A 290 8.66 -10.81 -3.43
CA ASP A 290 7.89 -9.58 -3.24
C ASP A 290 6.57 -9.76 -3.99
N VAL A 291 5.56 -8.93 -3.69
CA VAL A 291 4.36 -8.84 -4.53
C VAL A 291 4.77 -8.66 -5.99
N ILE A 292 4.10 -9.35 -6.90
CA ILE A 292 4.51 -9.39 -8.32
C ILE A 292 4.46 -7.99 -8.93
N THR A 293 3.44 -7.20 -8.57
CA THR A 293 3.26 -5.83 -9.08
C THR A 293 3.81 -4.77 -8.12
N THR A 294 5.03 -5.01 -7.64
CA THR A 294 5.79 -4.10 -6.76
C THR A 294 6.18 -2.79 -7.47
N ALA A 295 6.99 -1.97 -6.82
CA ALA A 295 7.50 -0.69 -7.35
C ALA A 295 8.11 -0.85 -8.74
N GLN A 296 7.76 0.07 -9.67
CA GLN A 296 8.18 0.10 -11.08
C GLN A 296 7.80 -1.15 -11.92
N VAL A 297 6.95 -2.05 -11.38
CA VAL A 297 6.37 -3.18 -12.13
C VAL A 297 4.91 -2.84 -12.44
N ASP A 298 4.71 -1.84 -13.27
CA ASP A 298 3.41 -1.26 -13.62
C ASP A 298 3.05 -1.38 -15.11
N ASN A 299 3.91 -2.05 -15.89
CA ASN A 299 3.70 -2.38 -17.30
C ASN A 299 3.91 -3.89 -17.53
N ILE A 300 3.12 -4.71 -16.84
CA ILE A 300 3.23 -6.17 -16.89
C ILE A 300 1.94 -6.78 -17.45
N GLU A 301 2.09 -7.83 -18.23
CA GLU A 301 1.00 -8.72 -18.58
C GLU A 301 0.89 -9.80 -17.50
N LEU A 302 -0.28 -9.90 -16.88
CA LEU A 302 -0.55 -10.80 -15.76
C LEU A 302 -1.93 -11.42 -15.94
N ASP A 303 -1.95 -12.69 -16.33
CA ASP A 303 -3.18 -13.43 -16.58
C ASP A 303 -4.05 -13.60 -15.33
N TYR A 304 -5.36 -13.69 -15.56
CA TYR A 304 -6.29 -14.13 -14.53
C TYR A 304 -6.00 -15.59 -14.19
N ALA A 305 -5.57 -15.84 -12.95
CA ALA A 305 -5.20 -17.17 -12.51
C ALA A 305 -5.82 -17.49 -11.15
N GLY A 306 -6.04 -18.77 -10.90
CA GLY A 306 -6.68 -19.28 -9.70
C GLY A 306 -8.15 -19.61 -9.92
N ILE A 307 -8.92 -19.69 -8.81
CA ILE A 307 -10.34 -20.04 -8.86
C ILE A 307 -11.20 -18.82 -9.15
N GLY A 308 -12.05 -18.90 -10.19
CA GLY A 308 -13.00 -17.85 -10.53
C GLY A 308 -14.15 -17.76 -9.52
N TYR A 309 -14.68 -16.55 -9.33
CA TYR A 309 -15.78 -16.23 -8.41
C TYR A 309 -16.99 -17.16 -8.61
N ASP A 310 -17.35 -17.48 -9.84
CA ASP A 310 -18.54 -18.29 -10.15
C ASP A 310 -18.40 -19.73 -9.71
N ALA A 311 -17.19 -20.24 -9.55
CA ALA A 311 -16.90 -21.58 -9.01
C ALA A 311 -16.95 -21.64 -7.47
N LEU A 312 -17.14 -20.51 -6.78
CA LEU A 312 -17.25 -20.43 -5.33
C LEU A 312 -18.69 -20.63 -4.85
N THR A 313 -18.86 -21.29 -3.71
CA THR A 313 -20.15 -21.39 -3.01
C THR A 313 -20.53 -20.03 -2.38
N PRO A 314 -21.81 -19.77 -2.02
CA PRO A 314 -22.20 -18.51 -1.40
C PRO A 314 -21.42 -18.14 -0.15
N PRO A 315 -21.09 -19.05 0.81
CA PRO A 315 -20.22 -18.72 1.94
C PRO A 315 -18.79 -18.31 1.53
N GLN A 316 -18.18 -19.00 0.54
CA GLN A 316 -16.86 -18.70 0.02
C GLN A 316 -16.83 -17.34 -0.70
N ARG A 317 -17.87 -17.01 -1.49
CA ARG A 317 -18.06 -15.71 -2.11
C ARG A 317 -18.13 -14.59 -1.07
N GLU A 318 -18.77 -14.84 0.07
CA GLU A 318 -18.84 -13.87 1.15
C GLU A 318 -17.47 -13.63 1.79
N LEU A 319 -16.66 -14.69 2.00
CA LEU A 319 -15.27 -14.56 2.48
C LEU A 319 -14.44 -13.72 1.50
N LEU A 320 -14.52 -14.02 0.20
CA LEU A 320 -13.80 -13.23 -0.82
C LEU A 320 -14.22 -11.77 -0.82
N ARG A 321 -15.52 -11.46 -0.73
CA ARG A 321 -16.01 -10.08 -0.67
C ARG A 321 -15.53 -9.35 0.59
N LYS A 322 -15.51 -10.01 1.75
CA LYS A 322 -14.96 -9.48 2.99
C LYS A 322 -13.46 -9.21 2.86
N LEU A 323 -12.72 -10.12 2.24
CA LEU A 323 -11.29 -9.94 2.01
C LEU A 323 -11.01 -8.72 1.12
N ILE A 324 -11.77 -8.55 0.02
CA ILE A 324 -11.66 -7.36 -0.83
C ILE A 324 -12.01 -6.09 -0.04
N ALA A 325 -13.04 -6.14 0.81
CA ALA A 325 -13.49 -5.01 1.61
C ALA A 325 -12.39 -4.51 2.57
N LEU A 326 -11.55 -5.38 3.16
CA LEU A 326 -10.43 -4.96 4.02
C LEU A 326 -9.48 -3.98 3.30
N TYR A 327 -9.34 -4.10 2.00
CA TYR A 327 -8.49 -3.22 1.20
C TYR A 327 -9.24 -1.99 0.69
N VAL A 328 -10.44 -2.16 0.17
CA VAL A 328 -11.25 -1.06 -0.37
C VAL A 328 -11.71 -0.09 0.71
N ASP A 329 -12.08 -0.60 1.89
CA ASP A 329 -12.57 0.20 3.02
C ASP A 329 -11.45 0.99 3.72
N ARG A 330 -10.20 0.87 3.29
CA ARG A 330 -9.12 1.80 3.68
C ARG A 330 -9.36 3.21 3.16
N ILE A 331 -10.08 3.35 2.04
CA ILE A 331 -10.49 4.62 1.45
C ILE A 331 -11.58 5.26 2.32
N ARG A 332 -11.67 6.59 2.31
CA ARG A 332 -12.73 7.33 3.00
C ARG A 332 -14.13 6.78 2.65
N PRO A 333 -15.02 6.60 3.64
CA PRO A 333 -16.41 6.21 3.39
C PRO A 333 -17.09 7.11 2.34
N GLY A 334 -17.93 6.56 1.51
CA GLY A 334 -18.48 7.22 0.33
C GLY A 334 -17.65 6.87 -0.92
N HIS A 335 -16.41 7.31 -1.01
CA HIS A 335 -15.51 6.90 -2.10
C HIS A 335 -15.21 5.38 -2.05
N ALA A 336 -15.04 4.81 -0.86
CA ALA A 336 -14.95 3.35 -0.70
C ALA A 336 -16.20 2.64 -1.24
N GLY A 337 -17.39 3.20 -0.99
CA GLY A 337 -18.65 2.67 -1.53
C GLY A 337 -18.71 2.73 -3.06
N VAL A 338 -18.25 3.81 -3.67
CA VAL A 338 -18.14 3.94 -5.14
C VAL A 338 -17.18 2.90 -5.69
N ARG A 339 -16.00 2.77 -5.08
CA ARG A 339 -14.99 1.78 -5.49
C ARG A 339 -15.49 0.34 -5.33
N MET A 340 -16.18 0.03 -4.22
CA MET A 340 -16.75 -1.29 -4.00
C MET A 340 -17.86 -1.59 -5.03
N ALA A 341 -18.71 -0.62 -5.37
CA ALA A 341 -19.73 -0.79 -6.39
C ALA A 341 -19.13 -1.11 -7.77
N GLU A 342 -18.01 -0.50 -8.12
CA GLU A 342 -17.25 -0.83 -9.33
C GLU A 342 -16.72 -2.27 -9.28
N VAL A 343 -16.11 -2.69 -8.18
CA VAL A 343 -15.62 -4.07 -7.99
C VAL A 343 -16.75 -5.09 -8.09
N LEU A 344 -17.90 -4.80 -7.46
CA LEU A 344 -19.05 -5.70 -7.46
C LEU A 344 -19.63 -5.96 -8.86
N LYS A 345 -19.52 -5.00 -9.79
CA LYS A 345 -19.93 -5.20 -11.19
C LYS A 345 -19.07 -6.23 -11.93
N HIS A 346 -17.86 -6.46 -11.48
CA HIS A 346 -16.86 -7.32 -12.12
C HIS A 346 -16.54 -8.60 -11.32
N LEU A 347 -17.37 -8.97 -10.32
CA LEU A 347 -17.13 -10.17 -9.51
C LEU A 347 -17.08 -11.46 -10.33
N SER A 348 -17.91 -11.62 -11.36
CA SER A 348 -17.89 -12.80 -12.25
C SER A 348 -16.56 -12.98 -12.98
N HIS A 349 -15.77 -11.91 -13.13
CA HIS A 349 -14.44 -11.92 -13.73
C HIS A 349 -13.31 -11.91 -12.67
N THR A 350 -13.65 -12.06 -11.38
CA THR A 350 -12.68 -12.03 -10.29
C THR A 350 -12.14 -13.42 -10.02
N HIS A 351 -10.83 -13.54 -9.89
CA HIS A 351 -10.12 -14.77 -9.58
C HIS A 351 -9.37 -14.64 -8.27
N PHE A 352 -9.31 -15.75 -7.52
CA PHE A 352 -8.50 -15.89 -6.31
C PHE A 352 -7.40 -16.91 -6.53
N GLY A 353 -6.15 -16.50 -6.41
CA GLY A 353 -4.97 -17.33 -6.56
C GLY A 353 -4.20 -17.44 -5.26
N TRP A 354 -3.54 -18.58 -5.04
CA TRP A 354 -2.81 -18.94 -3.83
C TRP A 354 -1.48 -19.61 -4.13
N ILE A 355 -0.47 -19.34 -3.30
CA ILE A 355 0.82 -20.07 -3.27
C ILE A 355 1.21 -20.27 -1.81
N GLY A 356 1.58 -21.48 -1.44
CA GLY A 356 1.98 -21.86 -0.07
C GLY A 356 1.09 -22.93 0.53
N GLU A 357 1.42 -23.34 1.74
CA GLU A 357 0.61 -24.29 2.52
C GLU A 357 -0.62 -23.59 3.12
N CYS A 358 -1.58 -24.35 3.61
CA CYS A 358 -2.85 -23.85 4.14
C CYS A 358 -2.96 -24.03 5.66
N ASP A 359 -1.83 -24.10 6.37
CA ASP A 359 -1.79 -24.23 7.82
C ASP A 359 -1.57 -22.87 8.52
N GLU A 360 -1.74 -22.85 9.84
CA GLU A 360 -1.69 -21.65 10.68
C GLU A 360 -0.28 -21.04 10.85
N THR A 361 0.77 -21.71 10.35
CA THR A 361 2.17 -21.34 10.63
C THR A 361 2.99 -21.07 9.39
N SER A 362 2.62 -21.67 8.27
CA SER A 362 3.35 -21.54 7.01
C SER A 362 3.13 -20.18 6.35
N PRO A 363 4.16 -19.62 5.72
CA PRO A 363 4.01 -18.44 4.89
C PRO A 363 3.24 -18.75 3.61
N PHE A 364 2.58 -17.73 3.05
CA PHE A 364 1.79 -17.85 1.82
C PHE A 364 1.74 -16.53 1.06
N TYR A 365 1.29 -16.62 -0.19
CA TYR A 365 0.93 -15.53 -1.05
C TYR A 365 -0.50 -15.73 -1.53
N TYR A 366 -1.29 -14.64 -1.63
CA TYR A 366 -2.53 -14.67 -2.39
C TYR A 366 -2.67 -13.49 -3.32
N ARG A 367 -3.47 -13.70 -4.37
CA ARG A 367 -3.83 -12.67 -5.35
C ARG A 367 -5.32 -12.70 -5.62
N ILE A 368 -5.95 -11.53 -5.60
CA ILE A 368 -7.30 -11.31 -6.10
C ILE A 368 -7.17 -10.45 -7.35
N HIS A 369 -7.65 -10.93 -8.49
CA HIS A 369 -7.46 -10.25 -9.76
C HIS A 369 -8.76 -10.21 -10.56
N SER A 370 -9.16 -9.01 -10.98
CA SER A 370 -10.29 -8.71 -11.87
C SER A 370 -9.92 -7.60 -12.84
N PRO A 371 -10.77 -7.28 -13.83
CA PRO A 371 -10.51 -6.15 -14.73
C PRO A 371 -10.32 -4.79 -14.05
N VAL A 372 -10.86 -4.60 -12.86
CA VAL A 372 -10.85 -3.31 -12.17
C VAL A 372 -10.04 -3.27 -10.89
N ILE A 373 -9.73 -4.41 -10.27
CA ILE A 373 -8.92 -4.45 -9.05
C ILE A 373 -7.95 -5.63 -9.06
N LEU A 374 -6.73 -5.37 -8.67
CA LEU A 374 -5.72 -6.36 -8.33
C LEU A 374 -5.27 -6.13 -6.89
N ILE A 375 -5.33 -7.18 -6.06
CA ILE A 375 -4.84 -7.19 -4.70
C ILE A 375 -3.83 -8.32 -4.60
N GLU A 376 -2.67 -8.03 -4.04
CA GLU A 376 -1.66 -9.02 -3.68
C GLU A 376 -1.34 -8.91 -2.19
N PHE A 377 -1.07 -10.04 -1.58
CA PHE A 377 -0.56 -10.20 -0.22
C PHE A 377 0.56 -11.24 -0.26
N ASP A 378 1.70 -10.92 0.33
CA ASP A 378 2.88 -11.78 0.30
C ASP A 378 3.58 -11.82 1.65
N HIS A 379 4.04 -13.01 2.05
CA HIS A 379 4.99 -13.21 3.13
C HIS A 379 6.40 -13.30 2.57
N LEU A 380 7.35 -12.56 3.16
CA LEU A 380 8.67 -12.35 2.59
C LEU A 380 9.83 -12.80 3.48
N PRO A 381 11.01 -13.04 2.87
CA PRO A 381 12.28 -12.97 3.58
C PRO A 381 12.49 -11.58 4.20
N GLY A 382 13.16 -11.49 5.34
CA GLY A 382 13.31 -10.25 6.08
C GLY A 382 14.70 -9.65 6.06
N ILE A 383 14.77 -8.32 6.23
CA ILE A 383 16.01 -7.56 6.44
C ILE A 383 16.20 -7.31 7.93
N ILE A 384 15.11 -7.02 8.65
CA ILE A 384 15.15 -6.72 10.09
C ILE A 384 15.55 -7.96 10.90
N TRP A 385 15.02 -9.12 10.51
CA TRP A 385 15.35 -10.41 11.13
C TRP A 385 16.47 -11.16 10.44
N ASP A 386 16.98 -10.65 9.30
CA ASP A 386 18.05 -11.27 8.51
C ASP A 386 17.79 -12.74 8.16
N ASN A 387 16.54 -13.05 7.78
CA ASN A 387 16.12 -14.37 7.36
C ASN A 387 16.02 -14.44 5.82
N MET A 388 16.45 -15.59 5.29
CA MET A 388 16.48 -15.84 3.84
C MET A 388 15.17 -16.44 3.31
N GLU A 389 14.43 -17.11 4.18
CA GLU A 389 13.15 -17.73 3.83
C GLU A 389 11.99 -16.84 4.26
N PRO A 390 10.85 -16.87 3.55
CA PRO A 390 9.66 -16.13 3.92
C PRO A 390 9.19 -16.45 5.35
N THR A 391 8.73 -15.44 6.06
CA THR A 391 8.13 -15.58 7.40
C THR A 391 6.87 -14.73 7.50
N ARG A 392 6.01 -15.06 8.45
CA ARG A 392 4.77 -14.30 8.71
C ARG A 392 5.02 -12.97 9.43
N ASP A 393 6.26 -12.69 9.81
CA ASP A 393 6.66 -11.41 10.45
C ASP A 393 7.05 -10.31 9.43
N HIS A 394 7.09 -10.64 8.11
CA HIS A 394 7.31 -9.68 7.03
C HIS A 394 6.22 -9.82 5.99
N ILE A 395 5.38 -8.80 5.85
CA ILE A 395 4.24 -8.79 4.94
C ILE A 395 4.32 -7.60 4.01
N HIS A 396 4.06 -7.84 2.72
CA HIS A 396 3.72 -6.81 1.73
C HIS A 396 2.31 -7.01 1.19
N THR A 397 1.62 -5.90 0.97
CA THR A 397 0.35 -5.86 0.25
C THR A 397 0.38 -4.77 -0.80
N VAL A 398 -0.28 -4.98 -1.92
CA VAL A 398 -0.51 -3.94 -2.92
C VAL A 398 -1.91 -4.01 -3.48
N VAL A 399 -2.52 -2.85 -3.68
CA VAL A 399 -3.77 -2.70 -4.40
C VAL A 399 -3.49 -1.91 -5.67
N ARG A 400 -3.95 -2.41 -6.81
CA ARG A 400 -3.79 -1.80 -8.12
C ARG A 400 -5.14 -1.63 -8.82
N THR A 401 -5.20 -0.73 -9.77
CA THR A 401 -6.29 -0.64 -10.75
C THR A 401 -5.76 -1.03 -12.12
N PRO A 402 -5.92 -2.32 -12.52
CA PRO A 402 -5.44 -2.82 -13.81
C PRO A 402 -6.04 -2.07 -15.00
N ASN A 403 -5.58 -2.43 -16.21
CA ASN A 403 -6.10 -1.88 -17.46
C ASN A 403 -5.94 -0.36 -17.58
N GLY A 404 -4.81 0.15 -17.07
CA GLY A 404 -4.36 1.51 -17.35
C GLY A 404 -4.86 2.59 -16.38
N ASN A 405 -5.59 2.25 -15.30
CA ASN A 405 -6.12 3.30 -14.43
C ASN A 405 -5.43 3.43 -13.05
N ASP A 406 -4.29 2.80 -12.83
CA ASP A 406 -3.40 3.21 -11.73
C ASP A 406 -3.03 4.69 -11.90
N TYR A 407 -2.89 5.41 -10.80
CA TYR A 407 -2.66 6.87 -10.77
C TYR A 407 -3.76 7.69 -11.46
N GLY A 408 -4.95 7.10 -11.72
CA GLY A 408 -6.03 7.75 -12.47
C GLY A 408 -5.68 8.02 -13.94
N ARG A 409 -4.73 7.29 -14.52
CA ARG A 409 -4.21 7.57 -15.88
C ARG A 409 -5.24 7.44 -16.97
N ASP A 410 -6.18 6.50 -16.87
CA ASP A 410 -7.25 6.39 -17.86
C ASP A 410 -8.26 7.54 -17.74
N LEU A 411 -8.61 7.96 -16.52
CA LEU A 411 -9.44 9.14 -16.29
C LEU A 411 -8.77 10.41 -16.81
N LEU A 412 -7.46 10.56 -16.58
CA LEU A 412 -6.69 11.70 -17.07
C LEU A 412 -6.65 11.75 -18.61
N ARG A 413 -6.46 10.59 -19.26
CA ARG A 413 -6.52 10.47 -20.71
C ARG A 413 -7.91 10.91 -21.25
N GLN A 414 -8.99 10.38 -20.67
CA GLN A 414 -10.36 10.76 -21.05
C GLN A 414 -10.62 12.26 -20.84
N HIS A 415 -10.11 12.84 -19.74
CA HIS A 415 -10.21 14.27 -19.48
C HIS A 415 -9.52 15.09 -20.58
N TYR A 416 -8.31 14.71 -21.00
CA TYR A 416 -7.61 15.40 -22.09
C TYR A 416 -8.28 15.23 -23.46
N GLU A 417 -8.95 14.11 -23.71
CA GLU A 417 -9.73 13.89 -24.94
C GLU A 417 -11.01 14.74 -24.99
N GLN A 418 -11.59 15.08 -23.84
CA GLN A 418 -12.85 15.84 -23.74
C GLN A 418 -12.63 17.36 -23.64
N HIS A 419 -11.43 17.79 -23.26
CA HIS A 419 -11.11 19.20 -23.04
C HIS A 419 -9.88 19.62 -23.87
N ASP A 420 -9.95 20.80 -24.49
CA ASP A 420 -8.82 21.34 -25.26
C ASP A 420 -7.77 21.92 -24.30
N HIS A 421 -6.65 21.25 -24.20
CA HIS A 421 -5.47 21.67 -23.41
C HIS A 421 -4.33 22.22 -24.28
N SER A 422 -4.61 22.59 -25.54
CA SER A 422 -3.62 23.16 -26.48
C SER A 422 -3.20 24.59 -26.11
N ASP A 423 -3.97 25.33 -25.30
CA ASP A 423 -3.61 26.66 -24.81
C ASP A 423 -2.48 26.57 -23.78
N PRO A 424 -1.30 27.18 -24.05
CA PRO A 424 -0.17 27.18 -23.11
C PRO A 424 -0.47 27.94 -21.80
N ASN A 425 -1.57 28.69 -21.71
CA ASN A 425 -2.01 29.38 -20.49
C ASN A 425 -2.95 28.54 -19.61
N THR A 426 -3.33 27.34 -20.04
CA THR A 426 -4.10 26.43 -19.18
C THR A 426 -3.31 26.11 -17.90
N PRO A 427 -3.97 26.09 -16.74
CA PRO A 427 -3.32 25.90 -15.42
C PRO A 427 -2.41 24.67 -15.32
N HIS A 428 -2.65 23.64 -16.12
CA HIS A 428 -1.89 22.38 -16.13
C HIS A 428 -0.45 22.49 -16.63
N ARG A 429 -0.12 23.52 -17.46
CA ARG A 429 1.24 23.70 -18.01
C ARG A 429 2.11 24.68 -17.24
N ARG A 430 1.59 25.40 -16.24
CA ARG A 430 2.37 26.39 -15.48
C ARG A 430 3.42 25.80 -14.54
N GLY A 431 3.56 24.49 -14.47
CA GLY A 431 4.59 23.80 -13.68
C GLY A 431 5.80 23.32 -14.50
N LEU A 432 5.94 23.74 -15.76
CA LEU A 432 7.00 23.29 -16.68
C LEU A 432 8.02 24.37 -17.04
N VAL A 433 8.24 25.39 -16.19
CA VAL A 433 9.35 26.38 -16.37
C VAL A 433 10.24 26.37 -15.16
#